data_344183afbad75a27d710a8f7a2c6aa75
#
_entry.id   344183afbad75a27d710a8f7a2c6aa75
#
_cell.length_a   1.000
_cell.length_b   1.000
_cell.length_c   1.000
_cell.angle_alpha   90.00
_cell.angle_beta   90.00
_cell.angle_gamma   90.00
#
_symmetry.space_group_name_H-M   'P 1'
#
loop_
_entity.id
_entity.type
_entity.pdbx_description
1 polymer ?
#
loop_
_entity_poly.entity_id
_entity_poly.type
_entity_poly.pdbx_seq_one_letter_code
_entity_poly.pdbx_strand_id
1 'polypeptide(L)'
;MNGIINLKKEAGMTSHDAVFKLRKILGTKKIGHGGTLDPDVVGVLPIAVGKATRMVEFMQDEGKVYEGKITLGYSTTTEDASGEVVAETPVLSPLDEKLVDEAIASLTGPITQIPPMYSAVKVNGRKLYEYARAGQEVERPERQVTIYQFERTSPISYEGNLARFTFRVKCSKGTYIRTLSVDLGEKLGYAAHMSHLTRTSAAGLQLEDALTLEEIAGKVEADQLDFLHPLEIGTGDLVKVFLTQEEATEVRFGRFIELEQTDQELAAFEDDKLLAILEKRDNLYKPRKVFS
;
A
#
# COMPACT_ATOMS: atom_id res chain seq x y z
N MET A 1 -21.46 -3.29 13.13
CA MET A 1 -20.11 -3.85 12.93
C MET A 1 -19.16 -2.70 12.59
N ASN A 2 -18.07 -2.54 13.34
CA ASN A 2 -17.04 -1.53 13.13
C ASN A 2 -15.69 -2.16 13.43
N GLY A 3 -14.67 -1.89 12.61
CA GLY A 3 -13.30 -2.38 12.83
C GLY A 3 -12.50 -2.44 11.55
N ILE A 4 -11.27 -2.95 11.67
CA ILE A 4 -10.34 -3.16 10.56
C ILE A 4 -10.19 -4.66 10.35
N ILE A 5 -10.23 -5.12 9.10
CA ILE A 5 -10.00 -6.52 8.73
C ILE A 5 -8.64 -6.61 8.05
N ASN A 6 -7.84 -7.58 8.47
CA ASN A 6 -6.64 -7.99 7.77
C ASN A 6 -7.02 -9.01 6.68
N LEU A 7 -7.34 -8.52 5.48
CA LEU A 7 -7.72 -9.38 4.36
C LEU A 7 -6.49 -9.83 3.59
N LYS A 8 -6.33 -11.13 3.37
CA LYS A 8 -5.46 -11.71 2.35
C LYS A 8 -6.16 -11.65 1.01
N LYS A 9 -5.85 -10.62 0.20
CA LYS A 9 -6.35 -10.55 -1.17
C LYS A 9 -5.65 -11.62 -2.02
N GLU A 10 -6.43 -12.46 -2.67
CA GLU A 10 -5.94 -13.47 -3.59
C GLU A 10 -5.73 -12.88 -4.99
N ALA A 11 -4.96 -13.59 -5.84
CA ALA A 11 -4.80 -13.23 -7.25
C ALA A 11 -6.11 -13.38 -8.04
N GLY A 12 -6.19 -12.74 -9.19
CA GLY A 12 -7.34 -12.83 -10.11
C GLY A 12 -8.53 -11.95 -9.73
N MET A 13 -8.39 -11.05 -8.73
CA MET A 13 -9.43 -10.09 -8.36
C MET A 13 -8.84 -8.72 -8.07
N THR A 14 -9.57 -7.65 -8.37
CA THR A 14 -9.21 -6.29 -7.96
C THR A 14 -9.48 -6.05 -6.48
N SER A 15 -8.84 -5.04 -5.88
CA SER A 15 -9.18 -4.61 -4.50
C SER A 15 -10.64 -4.18 -4.38
N HIS A 16 -11.24 -3.68 -5.46
CA HIS A 16 -12.66 -3.31 -5.49
C HIS A 16 -13.59 -4.53 -5.47
N ASP A 17 -13.23 -5.60 -6.19
CA ASP A 17 -13.97 -6.88 -6.17
C ASP A 17 -13.95 -7.49 -4.76
N ALA A 18 -12.80 -7.44 -4.08
CA ALA A 18 -12.67 -7.89 -2.70
C ALA A 18 -13.60 -7.13 -1.76
N VAL A 19 -13.65 -5.79 -1.88
CA VAL A 19 -14.61 -4.96 -1.13
C VAL A 19 -16.06 -5.30 -1.46
N PHE A 20 -16.38 -5.54 -2.73
CA PHE A 20 -17.73 -5.90 -3.15
C PHE A 20 -18.19 -7.27 -2.57
N LYS A 21 -17.30 -8.27 -2.57
CA LYS A 21 -17.54 -9.58 -1.95
C LYS A 21 -17.74 -9.44 -0.44
N LEU A 22 -16.88 -8.67 0.25
CA LEU A 22 -17.02 -8.41 1.68
C LEU A 22 -18.31 -7.71 2.05
N ARG A 23 -18.82 -6.78 1.21
CA ARG A 23 -20.13 -6.15 1.44
C ARG A 23 -21.28 -7.18 1.51
N LYS A 24 -21.20 -8.24 0.70
CA LYS A 24 -22.18 -9.33 0.72
C LYS A 24 -22.01 -10.20 1.96
N ILE A 25 -20.77 -10.59 2.29
CA ILE A 25 -20.45 -11.43 3.46
C ILE A 25 -20.87 -10.73 4.75
N LEU A 26 -20.54 -9.43 4.91
CA LEU A 26 -20.78 -8.70 6.15
C LEU A 26 -22.15 -8.00 6.21
N GLY A 27 -22.96 -8.06 5.15
CA GLY A 27 -24.28 -7.41 5.10
C GLY A 27 -24.22 -5.88 5.23
N THR A 28 -23.10 -5.22 4.88
CA THR A 28 -22.95 -3.76 5.02
C THR A 28 -22.31 -3.13 3.79
N LYS A 29 -22.78 -1.92 3.44
CA LYS A 29 -22.22 -1.12 2.33
C LYS A 29 -21.02 -0.29 2.77
N LYS A 30 -20.86 -0.04 4.08
CA LYS A 30 -19.86 0.87 4.63
C LYS A 30 -18.54 0.16 4.82
N ILE A 31 -17.83 -0.10 3.69
CA ILE A 31 -16.52 -0.77 3.63
C ILE A 31 -15.63 0.00 2.67
N GLY A 32 -14.36 0.20 3.06
CA GLY A 32 -13.28 0.78 2.25
C GLY A 32 -11.97 0.03 2.45
N HIS A 33 -10.99 0.21 1.56
CA HIS A 33 -9.67 -0.43 1.68
C HIS A 33 -8.55 0.59 1.86
N GLY A 34 -7.52 0.22 2.60
CA GLY A 34 -6.34 1.01 2.94
C GLY A 34 -5.20 0.96 1.91
N GLY A 35 -5.50 0.77 0.63
CA GLY A 35 -4.49 0.82 -0.45
C GLY A 35 -4.70 -0.28 -1.49
N THR A 36 -4.71 0.11 -2.75
CA THR A 36 -4.94 -0.79 -3.88
C THR A 36 -3.81 -1.80 -4.03
N LEU A 37 -4.17 -3.03 -4.41
CA LEU A 37 -3.31 -4.05 -5.00
C LEU A 37 -3.76 -4.31 -6.44
N ASP A 38 -2.80 -4.52 -7.34
CA ASP A 38 -3.09 -4.93 -8.71
C ASP A 38 -3.80 -6.31 -8.72
N PRO A 39 -4.54 -6.67 -9.78
CA PRO A 39 -5.35 -7.90 -9.78
C PRO A 39 -4.57 -9.17 -9.43
N ASP A 40 -3.36 -9.34 -9.99
CA ASP A 40 -2.54 -10.53 -9.81
C ASP A 40 -1.63 -10.48 -8.57
N VAL A 41 -1.57 -9.33 -7.88
CA VAL A 41 -0.82 -9.17 -6.63
C VAL A 41 -1.61 -9.73 -5.46
N VAL A 42 -0.98 -10.59 -4.69
CA VAL A 42 -1.51 -11.21 -3.47
C VAL A 42 -1.08 -10.41 -2.23
N GLY A 43 -1.77 -10.58 -1.12
CA GLY A 43 -1.27 -10.16 0.19
C GLY A 43 -2.21 -9.26 0.97
N VAL A 44 -1.65 -8.61 1.97
CA VAL A 44 -2.38 -7.80 2.95
C VAL A 44 -3.14 -6.66 2.29
N LEU A 45 -4.45 -6.70 2.40
CA LEU A 45 -5.34 -5.60 2.00
C LEU A 45 -6.13 -5.14 3.24
N PRO A 46 -5.68 -4.07 3.92
CA PRO A 46 -6.41 -3.53 5.07
C PRO A 46 -7.80 -3.08 4.65
N ILE A 47 -8.83 -3.57 5.33
CA ILE A 47 -10.24 -3.25 5.05
C ILE A 47 -10.84 -2.57 6.27
N ALA A 48 -11.40 -1.40 6.08
CA ALA A 48 -12.11 -0.66 7.11
C ALA A 48 -13.63 -0.89 6.98
N VAL A 49 -14.30 -1.19 8.10
CA VAL A 49 -15.73 -1.49 8.16
C VAL A 49 -16.43 -0.50 9.09
N GLY A 50 -17.58 0.01 8.68
CA GLY A 50 -18.42 0.90 9.50
C GLY A 50 -17.74 2.24 9.81
N LYS A 51 -17.63 2.60 11.09
CA LYS A 51 -16.96 3.84 11.52
C LYS A 51 -15.48 3.86 11.12
N ALA A 52 -14.81 2.69 11.04
CA ALA A 52 -13.41 2.57 10.64
C ALA A 52 -13.13 3.07 9.20
N THR A 53 -14.14 3.20 8.34
CA THR A 53 -13.93 3.77 6.99
C THR A 53 -13.39 5.20 7.01
N ARG A 54 -13.50 5.91 8.13
CA ARG A 54 -12.87 7.22 8.33
C ARG A 54 -11.36 7.14 8.55
N MET A 55 -10.82 5.93 8.89
CA MET A 55 -9.39 5.68 9.07
C MET A 55 -8.65 5.36 7.77
N VAL A 56 -9.35 5.14 6.66
CA VAL A 56 -8.76 4.68 5.38
C VAL A 56 -7.59 5.56 4.92
N GLU A 57 -7.71 6.87 5.03
CA GLU A 57 -6.64 7.79 4.61
C GLU A 57 -5.35 7.60 5.44
N PHE A 58 -5.46 7.40 6.76
CA PHE A 58 -4.32 7.18 7.65
C PHE A 58 -3.69 5.81 7.43
N MET A 59 -4.50 4.76 7.22
CA MET A 59 -4.01 3.43 6.85
C MET A 59 -3.24 3.43 5.52
N GLN A 60 -3.55 4.36 4.61
CA GLN A 60 -2.83 4.52 3.34
C GLN A 60 -1.47 5.19 3.51
N ASP A 61 -1.33 6.04 4.52
CA ASP A 61 -0.12 6.84 4.74
C ASP A 61 1.03 6.03 5.34
N GLU A 62 0.72 4.96 6.05
CA GLU A 62 1.71 4.05 6.61
C GLU A 62 2.51 3.31 5.54
N GLY A 63 3.78 3.04 5.85
CA GLY A 63 4.69 2.30 4.99
C GLY A 63 4.20 0.87 4.69
N LYS A 64 4.59 0.34 3.53
CA LYS A 64 4.20 -0.99 3.06
C LYS A 64 5.44 -1.82 2.80
N VAL A 65 5.33 -3.13 3.07
CA VAL A 65 6.39 -4.10 2.77
C VAL A 65 5.92 -5.05 1.69
N TYR A 66 6.78 -5.27 0.73
CA TYR A 66 6.53 -6.19 -0.38
C TYR A 66 7.70 -7.16 -0.51
N GLU A 67 7.39 -8.37 -0.93
CA GLU A 67 8.31 -9.36 -1.43
C GLU A 67 7.91 -9.71 -2.86
N GLY A 68 8.90 -9.85 -3.74
CA GLY A 68 8.61 -10.07 -5.15
C GLY A 68 9.77 -10.67 -5.91
N LYS A 69 9.59 -10.74 -7.22
CA LYS A 69 10.59 -11.23 -8.17
C LYS A 69 10.74 -10.24 -9.31
N ILE A 70 11.98 -9.91 -9.65
CA ILE A 70 12.34 -9.15 -10.84
C ILE A 70 12.89 -10.11 -11.88
N THR A 71 12.49 -9.89 -13.13
CA THR A 71 13.05 -10.55 -14.32
C THR A 71 13.75 -9.50 -15.17
N LEU A 72 15.03 -9.73 -15.46
CA LEU A 72 15.85 -8.98 -16.42
C LEU A 72 15.89 -9.75 -17.75
N GLY A 73 15.89 -9.06 -18.86
CA GLY A 73 15.97 -9.61 -20.21
C GLY A 73 14.88 -9.11 -21.13
N TYR A 74 13.71 -8.71 -20.61
CA TYR A 74 12.67 -8.03 -21.36
C TYR A 74 11.79 -7.17 -20.45
N SER A 75 11.15 -6.17 -21.04
CA SER A 75 10.13 -5.32 -20.39
C SER A 75 8.78 -5.49 -21.07
N THR A 76 7.71 -5.09 -20.36
CA THR A 76 6.33 -5.24 -20.81
C THR A 76 5.55 -3.93 -20.75
N THR A 77 4.44 -3.86 -21.48
CA THR A 77 3.54 -2.69 -21.50
C THR A 77 2.96 -2.33 -20.13
N THR A 78 2.82 -3.32 -19.21
CA THR A 78 2.25 -3.13 -17.87
C THR A 78 3.33 -3.02 -16.78
N GLU A 79 4.61 -3.19 -17.15
CA GLU A 79 5.76 -3.25 -16.22
C GLU A 79 5.69 -4.48 -15.27
N ASP A 80 4.79 -5.43 -15.53
CA ASP A 80 4.66 -6.73 -14.85
C ASP A 80 4.54 -7.88 -15.87
N ALA A 81 4.38 -9.11 -15.41
CA ALA A 81 4.34 -10.30 -16.27
C ALA A 81 3.07 -10.43 -17.14
N SER A 82 2.06 -9.57 -16.94
CA SER A 82 0.76 -9.68 -17.64
C SER A 82 0.73 -8.92 -18.98
N GLY A 83 1.68 -7.98 -19.20
CA GLY A 83 1.74 -7.16 -20.40
C GLY A 83 2.43 -7.82 -21.59
N GLU A 84 2.23 -7.23 -22.76
CA GLU A 84 2.96 -7.60 -23.97
C GLU A 84 4.41 -7.12 -23.89
N VAL A 85 5.35 -7.89 -24.47
CA VAL A 85 6.78 -7.54 -24.51
C VAL A 85 6.96 -6.30 -25.41
N VAL A 86 7.68 -5.29 -24.89
CA VAL A 86 7.96 -4.02 -25.58
C VAL A 86 9.44 -3.79 -25.88
N ALA A 87 10.33 -4.38 -25.07
CA ALA A 87 11.78 -4.31 -25.30
C ALA A 87 12.46 -5.58 -24.77
N GLU A 88 13.54 -5.99 -25.46
CA GLU A 88 14.35 -7.13 -25.09
C GLU A 88 15.82 -6.71 -25.01
N THR A 89 16.48 -7.13 -23.92
CA THR A 89 17.93 -7.00 -23.71
C THR A 89 18.43 -8.30 -23.10
N PRO A 90 18.79 -9.29 -23.92
CA PRO A 90 19.18 -10.63 -23.47
C PRO A 90 20.33 -10.60 -22.46
N VAL A 91 20.22 -11.34 -21.38
CA VAL A 91 21.31 -11.54 -20.40
C VAL A 91 22.19 -12.70 -20.87
N LEU A 92 23.27 -12.35 -21.56
CA LEU A 92 24.15 -13.36 -22.24
C LEU A 92 25.29 -13.89 -21.35
N SER A 93 25.54 -13.27 -20.21
CA SER A 93 26.55 -13.69 -19.25
C SER A 93 26.07 -13.49 -17.82
N PRO A 94 26.58 -14.23 -16.84
CA PRO A 94 26.24 -14.01 -15.44
C PRO A 94 26.54 -12.59 -15.01
N LEU A 95 25.59 -12.01 -14.26
CA LEU A 95 25.70 -10.67 -13.68
C LEU A 95 26.61 -10.73 -12.44
N ASP A 96 27.39 -9.67 -12.22
CA ASP A 96 28.07 -9.48 -10.96
C ASP A 96 27.02 -9.10 -9.88
N GLU A 97 26.81 -10.02 -8.92
CA GLU A 97 25.84 -9.83 -7.84
C GLU A 97 26.11 -8.56 -7.02
N LYS A 98 27.39 -8.19 -6.87
CA LYS A 98 27.76 -6.95 -6.16
C LYS A 98 27.28 -5.72 -6.90
N LEU A 99 27.40 -5.66 -8.22
CA LEU A 99 26.88 -4.55 -9.02
C LEU A 99 25.34 -4.48 -8.95
N VAL A 100 24.67 -5.63 -8.92
CA VAL A 100 23.21 -5.68 -8.73
C VAL A 100 22.83 -5.12 -7.36
N ASP A 101 23.51 -5.52 -6.29
CA ASP A 101 23.25 -5.04 -4.93
C ASP A 101 23.59 -3.55 -4.78
N GLU A 102 24.64 -3.03 -5.44
CA GLU A 102 24.96 -1.60 -5.50
C GLU A 102 23.86 -0.80 -6.25
N ALA A 103 23.33 -1.33 -7.36
CA ALA A 103 22.22 -0.71 -8.09
C ALA A 103 20.94 -0.67 -7.23
N ILE A 104 20.62 -1.75 -6.51
CA ILE A 104 19.51 -1.80 -5.54
C ILE A 104 19.70 -0.75 -4.44
N ALA A 105 20.88 -0.68 -3.84
CA ALA A 105 21.18 0.30 -2.79
C ALA A 105 21.01 1.75 -3.27
N SER A 106 21.36 2.04 -4.53
CA SER A 106 21.22 3.36 -5.15
C SER A 106 19.77 3.82 -5.34
N LEU A 107 18.80 2.90 -5.23
CA LEU A 107 17.36 3.18 -5.28
C LEU A 107 16.73 3.30 -3.89
N THR A 108 17.53 3.25 -2.82
CA THR A 108 17.08 3.46 -1.45
C THR A 108 17.12 4.95 -1.10
N GLY A 109 16.18 5.42 -0.30
CA GLY A 109 15.99 6.82 0.05
C GLY A 109 14.88 7.50 -0.77
N PRO A 110 14.86 8.84 -0.81
CA PRO A 110 13.92 9.61 -1.65
C PRO A 110 14.26 9.40 -3.13
N ILE A 111 13.26 9.00 -3.91
CA ILE A 111 13.39 8.84 -5.38
C ILE A 111 12.20 9.48 -6.09
N THR A 112 12.40 9.83 -7.35
CA THR A 112 11.34 10.28 -8.25
C THR A 112 10.86 9.09 -9.09
N GLN A 113 9.56 8.86 -9.13
CA GLN A 113 8.94 7.86 -10.01
C GLN A 113 7.93 8.50 -10.97
N ILE A 114 7.88 7.99 -12.19
CA ILE A 114 6.80 8.26 -13.15
C ILE A 114 5.83 7.07 -13.07
N PRO A 115 4.56 7.25 -12.61
CA PRO A 115 3.61 6.16 -12.49
C PRO A 115 3.43 5.39 -13.80
N PRO A 116 3.21 4.05 -13.77
CA PRO A 116 2.96 3.29 -14.98
C PRO A 116 1.63 3.72 -15.63
N MET A 117 1.53 3.56 -16.95
CA MET A 117 0.28 3.87 -17.70
C MET A 117 -0.91 3.06 -17.17
N TYR A 118 -0.68 1.83 -16.76
CA TYR A 118 -1.71 0.99 -16.12
C TYR A 118 -1.80 1.26 -14.61
N SER A 119 -2.19 2.48 -14.26
CA SER A 119 -2.41 2.92 -12.87
C SER A 119 -3.70 3.72 -12.69
N ALA A 120 -4.14 3.87 -11.43
CA ALA A 120 -5.33 4.65 -11.08
C ALA A 120 -5.04 6.15 -10.89
N VAL A 121 -3.84 6.62 -11.20
CA VAL A 121 -3.48 8.04 -11.17
C VAL A 121 -4.35 8.80 -12.15
N LYS A 122 -4.90 9.93 -11.71
CA LYS A 122 -5.74 10.79 -12.55
C LYS A 122 -4.91 11.91 -13.18
N VAL A 123 -5.07 12.07 -14.48
CA VAL A 123 -4.56 13.20 -15.26
C VAL A 123 -5.76 13.78 -16.05
N ASN A 124 -5.98 15.08 -15.96
CA ASN A 124 -7.14 15.74 -16.59
C ASN A 124 -8.49 15.08 -16.26
N GLY A 125 -8.66 14.64 -15.00
CA GLY A 125 -9.89 14.00 -14.50
C GLY A 125 -10.10 12.53 -14.87
N ARG A 126 -9.26 11.96 -15.75
CA ARG A 126 -9.33 10.59 -16.24
C ARG A 126 -8.16 9.77 -15.74
N LYS A 127 -8.35 8.49 -15.42
CA LYS A 127 -7.29 7.61 -14.92
C LYS A 127 -6.31 7.19 -16.02
N LEU A 128 -5.03 7.02 -15.70
CA LEU A 128 -3.99 6.64 -16.66
C LEU A 128 -4.33 5.33 -17.41
N TYR A 129 -4.84 4.31 -16.71
CA TYR A 129 -5.21 3.05 -17.35
C TYR A 129 -6.33 3.21 -18.41
N GLU A 130 -7.17 4.26 -18.31
CA GLU A 130 -8.22 4.54 -19.30
C GLU A 130 -7.62 5.14 -20.57
N TYR A 131 -6.54 5.93 -20.44
CA TYR A 131 -5.76 6.40 -21.61
C TYR A 131 -5.04 5.22 -22.27
N ALA A 132 -4.38 4.35 -21.46
CA ALA A 132 -3.69 3.17 -21.98
C ALA A 132 -4.61 2.27 -22.81
N ARG A 133 -5.80 1.95 -22.28
CA ARG A 133 -6.82 1.15 -23.01
C ARG A 133 -7.36 1.81 -24.27
N ALA A 134 -7.34 3.13 -24.32
CA ALA A 134 -7.76 3.89 -25.51
C ALA A 134 -6.61 4.10 -26.51
N GLY A 135 -5.40 3.58 -26.24
CA GLY A 135 -4.21 3.81 -27.06
C GLY A 135 -3.79 5.28 -27.12
N GLN A 136 -4.11 6.07 -26.08
CA GLN A 136 -3.82 7.49 -26.00
C GLN A 136 -2.62 7.75 -25.12
N GLU A 137 -1.67 8.53 -25.60
CA GLU A 137 -0.56 9.03 -24.80
C GLU A 137 -1.00 10.24 -23.98
N VAL A 138 -0.44 10.35 -22.78
CA VAL A 138 -0.63 11.50 -21.87
C VAL A 138 0.63 11.67 -21.05
N GLU A 139 1.01 12.92 -20.78
CA GLU A 139 2.12 13.23 -19.88
C GLU A 139 1.78 12.74 -18.47
N ARG A 140 2.66 11.92 -17.91
CA ARG A 140 2.49 11.33 -16.59
C ARG A 140 3.20 12.19 -15.53
N PRO A 141 2.52 12.52 -14.42
CA PRO A 141 3.13 13.36 -13.39
C PRO A 141 4.23 12.60 -12.64
N GLU A 142 5.35 13.25 -12.40
CA GLU A 142 6.37 12.75 -11.50
C GLU A 142 5.87 12.74 -10.05
N ARG A 143 6.33 11.76 -9.25
CA ARG A 143 6.02 11.64 -7.84
C ARG A 143 7.27 11.39 -7.02
N GLN A 144 7.38 12.09 -5.90
CA GLN A 144 8.39 11.78 -4.89
C GLN A 144 7.88 10.65 -4.01
N VAL A 145 8.67 9.60 -3.88
CA VAL A 145 8.41 8.46 -2.98
C VAL A 145 9.68 8.14 -2.20
N THR A 146 9.54 7.42 -1.10
CA THR A 146 10.69 7.02 -0.28
C THR A 146 10.77 5.51 -0.22
N ILE A 147 11.92 4.97 -0.58
CA ILE A 147 12.27 3.57 -0.38
C ILE A 147 13.07 3.48 0.92
N TYR A 148 12.44 2.94 1.97
CA TYR A 148 13.09 2.83 3.28
C TYR A 148 14.11 1.71 3.34
N GLN A 149 13.84 0.61 2.61
CA GLN A 149 14.72 -0.55 2.52
C GLN A 149 14.45 -1.24 1.18
N PHE A 150 15.52 -1.66 0.49
CA PHE A 150 15.42 -2.47 -0.71
C PHE A 150 16.61 -3.42 -0.73
N GLU A 151 16.34 -4.72 -0.83
CA GLU A 151 17.36 -5.75 -0.76
C GLU A 151 17.00 -6.94 -1.63
N ARG A 152 17.99 -7.57 -2.23
CA ARG A 152 17.87 -8.86 -2.91
C ARG A 152 17.85 -9.97 -1.85
N THR A 153 16.93 -10.92 -1.98
CA THR A 153 16.70 -11.99 -1.00
C THR A 153 17.04 -13.39 -1.52
N SER A 154 17.51 -13.51 -2.77
CA SER A 154 17.98 -14.78 -3.35
C SER A 154 19.22 -14.58 -4.23
N PRO A 155 20.00 -15.65 -4.48
CA PRO A 155 20.94 -15.67 -5.60
C PRO A 155 20.23 -15.36 -6.92
N ILE A 156 21.01 -14.92 -7.92
CA ILE A 156 20.49 -14.68 -9.27
C ILE A 156 20.39 -16.02 -10.00
N SER A 157 19.20 -16.35 -10.47
CA SER A 157 18.95 -17.55 -11.30
C SER A 157 18.88 -17.16 -12.78
N TYR A 158 19.31 -18.07 -13.64
CA TYR A 158 19.35 -17.86 -15.09
C TYR A 158 18.52 -18.93 -15.79
N GLU A 159 17.69 -18.49 -16.74
CA GLU A 159 16.90 -19.38 -17.59
C GLU A 159 16.85 -18.80 -19.01
N GLY A 160 17.49 -19.49 -19.96
CA GLY A 160 17.72 -18.94 -21.29
C GLY A 160 18.50 -17.62 -21.22
N ASN A 161 17.96 -16.57 -21.82
CA ASN A 161 18.55 -15.23 -21.83
C ASN A 161 17.98 -14.32 -20.74
N LEU A 162 17.42 -14.89 -19.66
CA LEU A 162 16.81 -14.16 -18.57
C LEU A 162 17.57 -14.34 -17.27
N ALA A 163 17.66 -13.28 -16.47
CA ALA A 163 18.13 -13.36 -15.09
C ALA A 163 16.98 -13.00 -14.14
N ARG A 164 16.85 -13.73 -13.04
CA ARG A 164 15.77 -13.54 -12.05
C ARG A 164 16.32 -13.61 -10.64
N PHE A 165 15.76 -12.78 -9.76
CA PHE A 165 16.01 -12.84 -8.32
C PHE A 165 14.82 -12.34 -7.54
N THR A 166 14.72 -12.76 -6.29
CA THR A 166 13.72 -12.24 -5.35
C THR A 166 14.26 -11.05 -4.59
N PHE A 167 13.34 -10.20 -4.14
CA PHE A 167 13.65 -9.01 -3.38
C PHE A 167 12.63 -8.77 -2.26
N ARG A 168 13.02 -7.97 -1.29
CA ARG A 168 12.16 -7.37 -0.29
C ARG A 168 12.32 -5.86 -0.34
N VAL A 169 11.21 -5.13 -0.26
CA VAL A 169 11.20 -3.66 -0.24
C VAL A 169 10.22 -3.11 0.78
N LYS A 170 10.67 -2.14 1.59
CA LYS A 170 9.82 -1.29 2.43
C LYS A 170 9.78 0.10 1.82
N CYS A 171 8.57 0.63 1.60
CA CYS A 171 8.41 1.90 0.88
C CYS A 171 7.22 2.72 1.38
N SER A 172 7.22 4.00 1.05
CA SER A 172 6.14 4.94 1.34
C SER A 172 4.90 4.68 0.48
N LYS A 173 3.78 5.31 0.83
CA LYS A 173 2.58 5.33 -0.02
C LYS A 173 2.88 5.87 -1.42
N GLY A 174 2.13 5.37 -2.41
CA GLY A 174 2.24 5.84 -3.79
C GLY A 174 3.41 5.27 -4.58
N THR A 175 4.27 4.45 -3.96
CA THR A 175 5.35 3.74 -4.65
C THR A 175 4.80 2.65 -5.56
N TYR A 176 5.27 2.62 -6.81
CA TYR A 176 5.00 1.58 -7.79
C TYR A 176 6.17 0.62 -7.86
N ILE A 177 5.98 -0.60 -7.37
CA ILE A 177 7.02 -1.64 -7.36
C ILE A 177 7.31 -2.11 -8.78
N ARG A 178 6.33 -2.06 -9.67
CA ARG A 178 6.51 -2.31 -11.11
C ARG A 178 7.54 -1.35 -11.71
N THR A 179 7.35 -0.06 -11.50
CA THR A 179 8.29 0.98 -11.97
C THR A 179 9.65 0.84 -11.28
N LEU A 180 9.71 0.54 -9.98
CA LEU A 180 10.98 0.29 -9.28
C LEU A 180 11.78 -0.85 -9.92
N SER A 181 11.08 -1.88 -10.42
CA SER A 181 11.71 -3.02 -11.12
C SER A 181 12.26 -2.62 -12.49
N VAL A 182 11.57 -1.75 -13.21
CA VAL A 182 12.03 -1.17 -14.49
C VAL A 182 13.24 -0.26 -14.24
N ASP A 183 13.16 0.64 -13.26
CA ASP A 183 14.23 1.59 -12.88
C ASP A 183 15.53 0.82 -12.52
N LEU A 184 15.40 -0.32 -11.80
CA LEU A 184 16.53 -1.17 -11.48
C LEU A 184 17.13 -1.80 -12.74
N GLY A 185 16.29 -2.30 -13.65
CA GLY A 185 16.71 -2.83 -14.94
C GLY A 185 17.49 -1.80 -15.75
N GLU A 186 17.00 -0.57 -15.85
CA GLU A 186 17.68 0.53 -16.55
C GLU A 186 19.05 0.84 -15.95
N LYS A 187 19.18 0.87 -14.62
CA LYS A 187 20.48 1.05 -13.94
C LYS A 187 21.49 -0.06 -14.26
N LEU A 188 21.00 -1.27 -14.48
CA LEU A 188 21.82 -2.44 -14.84
C LEU A 188 22.04 -2.56 -16.35
N GLY A 189 21.39 -1.73 -17.17
CA GLY A 189 21.46 -1.77 -18.63
C GLY A 189 20.60 -2.86 -19.28
N TYR A 190 19.55 -3.32 -18.60
CA TYR A 190 18.66 -4.38 -19.09
C TYR A 190 17.19 -3.93 -19.06
N ALA A 191 16.44 -4.37 -20.05
CA ALA A 191 14.99 -4.34 -19.99
C ALA A 191 14.50 -5.27 -18.87
N ALA A 192 13.57 -4.82 -18.05
CA ALA A 192 13.11 -5.53 -16.86
C ALA A 192 11.62 -5.34 -16.59
N HIS A 193 11.07 -6.23 -15.78
CA HIS A 193 9.71 -6.11 -15.27
C HIS A 193 9.59 -6.83 -13.92
N MET A 194 8.56 -6.49 -13.18
CA MET A 194 8.16 -7.18 -11.96
C MET A 194 7.40 -8.47 -12.33
N SER A 195 7.97 -9.63 -12.11
CA SER A 195 7.36 -10.91 -12.51
C SER A 195 6.50 -11.56 -11.42
N HIS A 196 6.64 -11.13 -10.17
CA HIS A 196 5.79 -11.55 -9.04
C HIS A 196 5.81 -10.51 -7.93
N LEU A 197 4.68 -10.36 -7.21
CA LEU A 197 4.60 -9.47 -6.06
C LEU A 197 3.61 -9.97 -5.02
N THR A 198 4.02 -9.89 -3.76
CA THR A 198 3.18 -10.13 -2.58
C THR A 198 3.36 -8.97 -1.61
N ARG A 199 2.26 -8.35 -1.16
CA ARG A 199 2.33 -7.38 -0.06
C ARG A 199 2.28 -8.09 1.27
N THR A 200 3.40 -8.12 1.98
CA THR A 200 3.54 -8.85 3.25
C THR A 200 3.11 -8.03 4.46
N SER A 201 3.15 -6.68 4.34
CA SER A 201 2.66 -5.80 5.41
C SER A 201 2.06 -4.51 4.88
N ALA A 202 1.00 -4.04 5.54
CA ALA A 202 0.37 -2.73 5.32
C ALA A 202 -0.45 -2.32 6.55
N ALA A 203 -0.39 -1.04 6.95
CA ALA A 203 -1.15 -0.49 8.07
C ALA A 203 -0.96 -1.30 9.37
N GLY A 204 0.29 -1.66 9.70
CA GLY A 204 0.63 -2.46 10.89
C GLY A 204 0.21 -3.94 10.82
N LEU A 205 -0.55 -4.34 9.79
CA LEU A 205 -1.05 -5.71 9.59
C LEU A 205 -0.03 -6.56 8.84
N GLN A 206 0.06 -7.86 9.18
CA GLN A 206 1.01 -8.82 8.61
C GLN A 206 0.28 -9.92 7.83
N LEU A 207 0.94 -10.45 6.80
CA LEU A 207 0.33 -11.48 5.92
C LEU A 207 0.06 -12.79 6.64
N GLU A 208 0.87 -13.14 7.62
CA GLU A 208 0.75 -14.37 8.41
C GLU A 208 -0.55 -14.43 9.22
N ASP A 209 -1.10 -13.25 9.61
CA ASP A 209 -2.35 -13.11 10.36
C ASP A 209 -3.55 -12.77 9.44
N ALA A 210 -3.34 -12.71 8.13
CA ALA A 210 -4.37 -12.28 7.19
C ALA A 210 -5.32 -13.43 6.82
N LEU A 211 -6.62 -13.14 6.80
CA LEU A 211 -7.66 -14.10 6.44
C LEU A 211 -8.12 -13.93 4.99
N THR A 212 -8.42 -15.02 4.32
CA THR A 212 -9.07 -15.05 3.02
C THR A 212 -10.55 -14.65 3.12
N LEU A 213 -11.18 -14.37 1.97
CA LEU A 213 -12.62 -14.08 1.92
C LEU A 213 -13.45 -15.28 2.40
N GLU A 214 -13.00 -16.51 2.12
CA GLU A 214 -13.66 -17.75 2.52
C GLU A 214 -13.61 -17.95 4.05
N GLU A 215 -12.45 -17.76 4.65
CA GLU A 215 -12.27 -17.85 6.11
C GLU A 215 -13.11 -16.79 6.84
N ILE A 216 -13.18 -15.56 6.31
CA ILE A 216 -14.02 -14.51 6.87
C ILE A 216 -15.50 -14.89 6.76
N ALA A 217 -15.93 -15.43 5.61
CA ALA A 217 -17.32 -15.88 5.42
C ALA A 217 -17.68 -16.97 6.43
N GLY A 218 -16.83 -17.98 6.62
CA GLY A 218 -17.04 -19.05 7.60
C GLY A 218 -17.14 -18.53 9.04
N LYS A 219 -16.29 -17.55 9.42
CA LYS A 219 -16.37 -16.92 10.74
C LYS A 219 -17.68 -16.14 10.92
N VAL A 220 -18.15 -15.41 9.91
CA VAL A 220 -19.42 -14.68 9.95
C VAL A 220 -20.61 -15.62 10.07
N GLU A 221 -20.62 -16.75 9.33
CA GLU A 221 -21.66 -17.79 9.44
C GLU A 221 -21.69 -18.44 10.84
N ALA A 222 -20.55 -18.53 11.50
CA ALA A 222 -20.41 -19.02 12.88
C ALA A 222 -20.66 -17.95 13.95
N ASP A 223 -21.07 -16.73 13.58
CA ASP A 223 -21.26 -15.55 14.46
C ASP A 223 -19.98 -15.17 15.23
N GLN A 224 -18.80 -15.42 14.65
CA GLN A 224 -17.49 -15.09 15.20
C GLN A 224 -16.97 -13.80 14.55
N LEU A 225 -16.77 -12.74 15.33
CA LEU A 225 -16.31 -11.42 14.86
C LEU A 225 -14.92 -11.04 15.40
N ASP A 226 -14.16 -12.01 15.91
CA ASP A 226 -12.82 -11.87 16.46
C ASP A 226 -11.74 -11.43 15.44
N PHE A 227 -12.05 -11.52 14.15
CA PHE A 227 -11.20 -11.01 13.04
C PHE A 227 -11.29 -9.49 12.84
N LEU A 228 -12.18 -8.80 13.56
CA LEU A 228 -12.28 -7.35 13.52
C LEU A 228 -11.29 -6.73 14.50
N HIS A 229 -10.22 -6.18 13.97
CA HIS A 229 -9.28 -5.41 14.76
C HIS A 229 -9.87 -4.04 15.15
N PRO A 230 -9.45 -3.47 16.30
CA PRO A 230 -9.89 -2.16 16.74
C PRO A 230 -9.39 -1.04 15.80
N LEU A 231 -10.07 0.13 15.84
CA LEU A 231 -9.74 1.28 15.00
C LEU A 231 -8.33 1.82 15.28
N GLU A 232 -7.86 1.64 16.49
CA GLU A 232 -6.57 2.10 17.01
C GLU A 232 -5.38 1.57 16.19
N ILE A 233 -5.53 0.41 15.57
CA ILE A 233 -4.52 -0.13 14.63
C ILE A 233 -4.30 0.81 13.44
N GLY A 234 -5.34 1.49 12.97
CA GLY A 234 -5.25 2.39 11.82
C GLY A 234 -4.56 3.73 12.10
N THR A 235 -4.12 3.99 13.34
CA THR A 235 -3.39 5.22 13.67
C THR A 235 -1.92 5.16 13.26
N GLY A 236 -1.39 3.96 13.01
CA GLY A 236 -0.01 3.77 12.57
C GLY A 236 1.02 4.45 13.49
N ASP A 237 1.90 5.24 12.87
CA ASP A 237 2.99 5.96 13.54
C ASP A 237 2.56 7.33 14.13
N LEU A 238 1.26 7.67 14.14
CA LEU A 238 0.81 8.92 14.75
C LEU A 238 1.12 8.96 16.24
N VAL A 239 1.65 10.09 16.69
CA VAL A 239 1.91 10.32 18.12
C VAL A 239 0.59 10.27 18.90
N LYS A 240 0.55 9.44 19.94
CA LYS A 240 -0.64 9.25 20.77
C LYS A 240 -0.67 10.28 21.89
N VAL A 241 -1.83 10.88 22.10
CA VAL A 241 -2.10 11.76 23.23
C VAL A 241 -3.34 11.29 23.97
N PHE A 242 -3.31 11.34 25.30
CA PHE A 242 -4.43 10.98 26.15
C PHE A 242 -5.07 12.26 26.67
N LEU A 243 -6.32 12.46 26.33
CA LEU A 243 -7.06 13.67 26.66
C LEU A 243 -7.71 13.56 28.04
N THR A 244 -7.74 14.68 28.74
CA THR A 244 -8.62 14.84 29.90
C THR A 244 -10.09 14.80 29.49
N GLN A 245 -10.99 14.61 30.46
CA GLN A 245 -12.43 14.59 30.19
C GLN A 245 -12.96 15.93 29.59
N GLU A 246 -12.36 17.04 30.00
CA GLU A 246 -12.69 18.38 29.49
C GLU A 246 -12.24 18.52 28.04
N GLU A 247 -10.98 18.19 27.72
CA GLU A 247 -10.43 18.21 26.34
C GLU A 247 -11.19 17.26 25.42
N ALA A 248 -11.50 16.05 25.89
CA ALA A 248 -12.28 15.07 25.11
C ALA A 248 -13.69 15.61 24.77
N THR A 249 -14.29 16.35 25.69
CA THR A 249 -15.59 17.00 25.46
C THR A 249 -15.48 18.07 24.38
N GLU A 250 -14.47 18.94 24.43
CA GLU A 250 -14.25 19.98 23.42
C GLU A 250 -14.00 19.36 22.04
N VAL A 251 -13.18 18.29 21.99
CA VAL A 251 -12.88 17.54 20.76
C VAL A 251 -14.14 16.92 20.14
N ARG A 252 -15.06 16.36 20.94
CA ARG A 252 -16.34 15.84 20.45
C ARG A 252 -17.21 16.90 19.78
N PHE A 253 -17.16 18.13 20.29
CA PHE A 253 -17.86 19.27 19.70
C PHE A 253 -17.13 19.92 18.51
N GLY A 254 -15.97 19.38 18.12
CA GLY A 254 -15.18 19.90 16.99
C GLY A 254 -14.43 21.20 17.33
N ARG A 255 -14.23 21.49 18.61
CA ARG A 255 -13.56 22.70 19.09
C ARG A 255 -12.05 22.51 19.17
N PHE A 256 -11.35 23.62 19.24
CA PHE A 256 -9.88 23.63 19.41
C PHE A 256 -9.52 23.33 20.86
N ILE A 257 -8.39 22.63 21.03
CA ILE A 257 -7.76 22.41 22.35
C ILE A 257 -6.28 22.80 22.28
N GLU A 258 -5.70 23.11 23.43
CA GLU A 258 -4.29 23.40 23.59
C GLU A 258 -3.57 22.13 24.07
N LEU A 259 -2.45 21.76 23.40
CA LEU A 259 -1.63 20.62 23.75
C LEU A 259 -0.16 21.00 23.58
N GLU A 260 0.72 20.40 24.39
CA GLU A 260 2.17 20.68 24.36
C GLU A 260 2.92 20.08 23.18
N GLN A 261 2.30 19.16 22.44
CA GLN A 261 2.88 18.46 21.28
C GLN A 261 3.21 19.41 20.15
N THR A 262 4.18 18.99 19.32
CA THR A 262 4.64 19.78 18.17
C THR A 262 4.28 19.16 16.82
N ASP A 263 3.84 17.90 16.84
CA ASP A 263 3.53 17.12 15.64
C ASP A 263 2.34 17.69 14.89
N GLN A 264 2.36 17.58 13.58
CA GLN A 264 1.30 18.12 12.71
C GLN A 264 -0.03 17.40 12.89
N GLU A 265 0.01 16.10 13.14
CA GLU A 265 -1.16 15.26 13.41
C GLU A 265 -0.93 14.39 14.64
N LEU A 266 -2.00 14.19 15.42
CA LEU A 266 -1.99 13.40 16.65
C LEU A 266 -3.17 12.42 16.67
N ALA A 267 -2.95 11.23 17.22
CA ALA A 267 -4.02 10.30 17.58
C ALA A 267 -4.46 10.57 19.02
N ALA A 268 -5.65 11.13 19.20
CA ALA A 268 -6.19 11.51 20.50
C ALA A 268 -7.07 10.40 21.09
N PHE A 269 -6.73 9.99 22.30
CA PHE A 269 -7.42 8.94 23.04
C PHE A 269 -8.16 9.50 24.25
N GLU A 270 -9.30 8.93 24.53
CA GLU A 270 -9.99 9.03 25.81
C GLU A 270 -9.94 7.63 26.42
N ASP A 271 -9.31 7.49 27.58
CA ASP A 271 -8.89 6.21 28.12
C ASP A 271 -8.10 5.43 27.05
N ASP A 272 -8.49 4.19 26.76
CA ASP A 272 -7.82 3.33 25.75
C ASP A 272 -8.50 3.36 24.37
N LYS A 273 -9.47 4.28 24.13
CA LYS A 273 -10.24 4.35 22.88
C LYS A 273 -9.84 5.55 22.05
N LEU A 274 -9.62 5.33 20.78
CA LEU A 274 -9.37 6.39 19.81
C LEU A 274 -10.62 7.28 19.72
N LEU A 275 -10.48 8.53 20.17
CA LEU A 275 -11.54 9.55 20.10
C LEU A 275 -11.49 10.34 18.80
N ALA A 276 -10.28 10.78 18.39
CA ALA A 276 -10.11 11.65 17.23
C ALA A 276 -8.70 11.57 16.65
N ILE A 277 -8.58 11.96 15.38
CA ILE A 277 -7.31 12.45 14.83
C ILE A 277 -7.36 13.97 14.86
N LEU A 278 -6.36 14.58 15.49
CA LEU A 278 -6.20 16.02 15.62
C LEU A 278 -5.20 16.53 14.61
N GLU A 279 -5.42 17.74 14.10
CA GLU A 279 -4.53 18.47 13.20
C GLU A 279 -4.11 19.77 13.86
N LYS A 280 -2.81 20.09 13.81
CA LYS A 280 -2.27 21.34 14.34
C LYS A 280 -2.68 22.52 13.46
N ARG A 281 -3.18 23.57 14.10
CA ARG A 281 -3.54 24.85 13.48
C ARG A 281 -2.99 25.97 14.35
N ASP A 282 -1.96 26.62 13.90
CA ASP A 282 -1.16 27.57 14.69
C ASP A 282 -0.62 26.90 15.97
N ASN A 283 -1.04 27.37 17.14
CA ASN A 283 -0.64 26.85 18.44
C ASN A 283 -1.67 25.90 19.07
N LEU A 284 -2.76 25.60 18.35
CA LEU A 284 -3.87 24.77 18.85
C LEU A 284 -4.06 23.54 17.98
N TYR A 285 -4.80 22.57 18.50
CA TYR A 285 -5.22 21.39 17.76
C TYR A 285 -6.72 21.38 17.51
N LYS A 286 -7.12 21.01 16.31
CA LYS A 286 -8.52 20.85 15.91
C LYS A 286 -8.77 19.40 15.49
N PRO A 287 -9.92 18.80 15.86
CA PRO A 287 -10.26 17.48 15.34
C PRO A 287 -10.47 17.51 13.82
N ARG A 288 -9.66 16.72 13.12
CA ARG A 288 -9.79 16.43 11.69
C ARG A 288 -10.84 15.33 11.47
N LYS A 289 -10.85 14.32 12.36
CA LYS A 289 -11.82 13.21 12.39
C LYS A 289 -12.18 12.89 13.83
N VAL A 290 -13.45 12.69 14.11
CA VAL A 290 -13.97 12.23 15.43
C VAL A 290 -14.63 10.88 15.24
N PHE A 291 -14.36 9.90 16.12
CA PHE A 291 -14.80 8.50 16.00
C PHE A 291 -15.88 8.10 17.01
N SER A 292 -16.31 9.02 17.87
CA SER A 292 -17.38 8.82 18.87
C SER A 292 -18.72 8.41 18.26
#